data_21ca4150d89dd015d476da6e76664b4e
#
_entry.id   21ca4150d89dd015d476da6e76664b4e
#
_cell.length_a   1.000
_cell.length_b   1.000
_cell.length_c   1.000
_cell.angle_alpha   90.00
_cell.angle_beta   90.00
_cell.angle_gamma   90.00
#
_symmetry.space_group_name_H-M   'P 1'
#
loop_
_entity.id
_entity.type
_entity.pdbx_description
1 polymer ?
#
loop_
_entity_poly.entity_id
_entity_poly.type
_entity_poly.pdbx_seq_one_letter_code
_entity_poly.pdbx_strand_id
1 'polypeptide(L)'
;MHKTAAALLLSLLLAACSAIPQAPQRPHIWDMGAPPAPQSTAPQGAALSLWRVRATPALDSDAILYRLLYDAEGDLQPRPYAHSRWSMSVPQLLDQHISARLAASRPVLDAAGDRPADLDLRLTLEECAQHFSSPEKSAGVIRLRATLFNGQTHRLIAQRNFSASHPAPTPDAAGGVQALRAAAGDIADQLDAWLRQHDTPKAEQVK
;
A
#
# COMPACT_ATOMS: atom_id res chain seq x y z
N MET A 1 25.75 64.50 -4.46
CA MET A 1 25.40 63.44 -3.52
C MET A 1 23.95 62.90 -3.69
N HIS A 2 22.95 63.68 -4.11
CA HIS A 2 21.57 63.18 -4.29
C HIS A 2 21.35 62.29 -5.51
N LYS A 3 22.13 62.44 -6.59
CA LYS A 3 21.99 61.64 -7.82
C LYS A 3 22.52 60.21 -7.65
N THR A 4 23.53 60.00 -6.80
CA THR A 4 24.07 58.66 -6.50
C THR A 4 23.19 57.88 -5.55
N ALA A 5 22.53 58.53 -4.60
CA ALA A 5 21.56 57.90 -3.70
C ALA A 5 20.30 57.44 -4.42
N ALA A 6 19.80 58.23 -5.41
CA ALA A 6 18.64 57.87 -6.23
C ALA A 6 18.92 56.65 -7.14
N ALA A 7 20.14 56.54 -7.70
CA ALA A 7 20.56 55.41 -8.52
C ALA A 7 20.67 54.12 -7.69
N LEU A 8 21.16 54.19 -6.44
CA LEU A 8 21.24 53.04 -5.52
C LEU A 8 19.86 52.57 -5.07
N LEU A 9 18.92 53.47 -4.80
CA LEU A 9 17.53 53.10 -4.45
C LEU A 9 16.82 52.45 -5.63
N LEU A 10 17.04 52.93 -6.85
CA LEU A 10 16.43 52.35 -8.04
C LEU A 10 16.97 50.95 -8.36
N SER A 11 18.27 50.67 -8.12
CA SER A 11 18.84 49.36 -8.30
C SER A 11 18.36 48.34 -7.21
N LEU A 12 18.09 48.77 -5.98
CA LEU A 12 17.48 47.92 -4.94
C LEU A 12 16.04 47.53 -5.24
N LEU A 13 15.27 48.42 -5.88
CA LEU A 13 13.90 48.13 -6.29
C LEU A 13 13.79 47.15 -7.45
N LEU A 14 14.78 47.09 -8.34
CA LEU A 14 14.80 46.12 -9.43
C LEU A 14 15.19 44.70 -8.94
N ALA A 15 15.94 44.57 -7.86
CA ALA A 15 16.31 43.28 -7.30
C ALA A 15 15.16 42.56 -6.55
N ALA A 16 14.11 43.31 -6.15
CA ALA A 16 12.98 42.73 -5.41
C ALA A 16 11.98 41.97 -6.31
N CYS A 17 12.07 42.11 -7.65
CA CYS A 17 11.12 41.48 -8.57
C CYS A 17 11.52 40.06 -9.06
N SER A 18 12.64 39.48 -8.59
CA SER A 18 13.13 38.17 -9.07
C SER A 18 12.60 36.97 -8.30
N ALA A 19 11.79 37.17 -7.26
CA ALA A 19 11.10 36.05 -6.59
C ALA A 19 9.77 35.74 -7.32
N ILE A 20 9.86 35.23 -8.56
CA ILE A 20 8.69 34.66 -9.22
C ILE A 20 8.36 33.37 -8.44
N PRO A 21 7.17 33.26 -7.79
CA PRO A 21 6.76 32.02 -7.15
C PRO A 21 6.76 30.92 -8.22
N GLN A 22 7.60 29.92 -8.05
CA GLN A 22 7.52 28.73 -8.90
C GLN A 22 6.10 28.16 -8.79
N ALA A 23 5.45 27.96 -9.93
CA ALA A 23 4.16 27.29 -9.95
C ALA A 23 4.28 25.95 -9.21
N PRO A 24 3.31 25.60 -8.34
CA PRO A 24 3.35 24.36 -7.59
C PRO A 24 3.47 23.18 -8.58
N GLN A 25 4.52 22.39 -8.43
CA GLN A 25 4.72 21.21 -9.26
C GLN A 25 3.59 20.22 -8.97
N ARG A 26 2.92 19.78 -10.04
CA ARG A 26 1.90 18.74 -9.91
C ARG A 26 2.57 17.44 -9.43
N PRO A 27 2.04 16.76 -8.40
CA PRO A 27 2.61 15.50 -7.95
C PRO A 27 2.46 14.41 -9.03
N HIS A 28 3.42 13.51 -9.11
CA HIS A 28 3.29 12.27 -9.86
C HIS A 28 2.32 11.35 -9.13
N ILE A 29 1.27 10.91 -9.83
CA ILE A 29 0.28 9.99 -9.29
C ILE A 29 0.65 8.57 -9.70
N TRP A 30 0.77 7.69 -8.73
CA TRP A 30 1.17 6.30 -8.88
C TRP A 30 0.03 5.36 -8.51
N ASP A 31 0.08 4.14 -9.06
CA ASP A 31 -0.88 3.08 -8.81
C ASP A 31 -0.15 1.74 -8.63
N MET A 32 -0.79 0.77 -7.99
CA MET A 32 -0.23 -0.59 -7.90
C MET A 32 -0.42 -1.39 -9.20
N GLY A 33 -1.02 -0.78 -10.21
CA GLY A 33 -1.27 -1.35 -11.53
C GLY A 33 -2.47 -2.30 -11.54
N ALA A 34 -2.86 -2.70 -12.75
CA ALA A 34 -3.95 -3.64 -12.91
C ALA A 34 -3.61 -4.96 -12.19
N PRO A 35 -4.55 -5.53 -11.43
CA PRO A 35 -4.39 -6.86 -10.87
C PRO A 35 -4.23 -7.89 -12.01
N PRO A 36 -3.53 -9.01 -11.77
CA PRO A 36 -3.42 -10.06 -12.77
C PRO A 36 -4.81 -10.52 -13.20
N ALA A 37 -4.99 -10.72 -14.52
CA ALA A 37 -6.25 -11.20 -15.06
C ALA A 37 -6.64 -12.53 -14.40
N PRO A 38 -7.91 -12.74 -14.03
CA PRO A 38 -8.36 -13.99 -13.46
C PRO A 38 -8.08 -15.12 -14.45
N GLN A 39 -7.37 -16.15 -13.99
CA GLN A 39 -7.20 -17.36 -14.78
C GLN A 39 -8.53 -18.10 -14.84
N SER A 40 -8.89 -18.61 -16.00
CA SER A 40 -10.21 -19.17 -16.36
C SER A 40 -10.58 -20.49 -15.67
N THR A 41 -9.96 -20.87 -14.58
CA THR A 41 -10.33 -22.04 -13.78
C THR A 41 -11.40 -21.65 -12.76
N ALA A 42 -12.47 -22.45 -12.66
CA ALA A 42 -13.51 -22.23 -11.66
C ALA A 42 -12.90 -22.16 -10.25
N PRO A 43 -13.20 -21.11 -9.46
CA PRO A 43 -12.66 -20.97 -8.12
C PRO A 43 -13.04 -22.19 -7.27
N GLN A 44 -12.05 -22.86 -6.67
CA GLN A 44 -12.25 -24.12 -5.93
C GLN A 44 -12.17 -23.94 -4.41
N GLY A 45 -11.63 -22.84 -3.93
CA GLY A 45 -11.51 -22.56 -2.49
C GLY A 45 -12.84 -22.23 -1.82
N ALA A 46 -12.88 -22.29 -0.50
CA ALA A 46 -14.00 -21.86 0.31
C ALA A 46 -14.35 -20.39 0.03
N ALA A 47 -15.64 -20.05 0.02
CA ALA A 47 -16.10 -18.69 -0.20
C ALA A 47 -15.59 -17.77 0.92
N LEU A 48 -15.00 -16.63 0.54
CA LEU A 48 -14.34 -15.70 1.43
C LEU A 48 -15.09 -14.38 1.47
N SER A 49 -15.51 -13.95 2.66
CA SER A 49 -15.88 -12.55 2.91
C SER A 49 -14.61 -11.76 3.21
N LEU A 50 -14.26 -10.80 2.36
CA LEU A 50 -13.11 -9.94 2.54
C LEU A 50 -13.56 -8.57 3.06
N TRP A 51 -13.13 -8.24 4.28
CA TRP A 51 -13.34 -6.92 4.84
C TRP A 51 -12.28 -5.95 4.30
N ARG A 52 -12.68 -4.68 4.16
CA ARG A 52 -11.76 -3.62 3.76
C ARG A 52 -10.50 -3.63 4.63
N VAL A 53 -9.35 -3.48 4.01
CA VAL A 53 -8.07 -3.37 4.71
C VAL A 53 -8.12 -2.17 5.66
N ARG A 54 -7.88 -2.41 6.95
CA ARG A 54 -7.82 -1.37 7.98
C ARG A 54 -6.39 -0.88 8.15
N ALA A 55 -6.23 0.39 8.47
CA ALA A 55 -4.95 0.99 8.80
C ALA A 55 -5.10 2.02 9.92
N THR A 56 -3.99 2.43 10.51
CA THR A 56 -3.95 3.63 11.36
C THR A 56 -4.12 4.87 10.48
N PRO A 57 -4.59 6.00 11.01
CA PRO A 57 -4.73 7.24 10.23
C PRO A 57 -3.43 7.68 9.52
N ALA A 58 -2.27 7.36 10.07
CA ALA A 58 -0.97 7.67 9.46
C ALA A 58 -0.71 6.86 8.18
N LEU A 59 -1.28 5.66 8.04
CA LEU A 59 -1.16 4.78 6.88
C LEU A 59 -2.40 4.84 5.97
N ASP A 60 -3.52 5.37 6.46
CA ASP A 60 -4.74 5.55 5.66
C ASP A 60 -4.69 6.89 4.90
N SER A 61 -3.73 7.01 4.03
CA SER A 61 -3.50 8.19 3.20
C SER A 61 -2.97 7.81 1.82
N ASP A 62 -2.94 8.78 0.91
CA ASP A 62 -2.35 8.66 -0.43
C ASP A 62 -0.84 8.95 -0.44
N ALA A 63 -0.22 9.19 0.71
CA ALA A 63 1.20 9.48 0.80
C ALA A 63 2.04 8.23 0.49
N ILE A 64 3.04 8.36 -0.37
CA ILE A 64 4.10 7.38 -0.51
C ILE A 64 5.12 7.65 0.58
N LEU A 65 5.26 6.73 1.53
CA LEU A 65 6.14 6.89 2.68
C LEU A 65 7.50 6.24 2.44
N TYR A 66 8.55 6.86 3.03
CA TYR A 66 9.87 6.28 3.12
C TYR A 66 10.49 6.46 4.52
N ARG A 67 11.49 5.63 4.85
CA ARG A 67 12.28 5.69 6.09
C ARG A 67 13.76 5.62 5.75
N LEU A 68 14.59 6.37 6.45
CA LEU A 68 16.04 6.39 6.29
C LEU A 68 16.70 5.58 7.42
N LEU A 69 16.78 4.26 7.26
CA LEU A 69 17.24 3.35 8.33
C LEU A 69 18.74 3.53 8.67
N TYR A 70 19.49 4.21 7.82
CA TYR A 70 20.88 4.56 8.07
C TYR A 70 21.06 5.85 8.89
N ASP A 71 20.00 6.61 9.11
CA ASP A 71 19.96 7.78 9.99
C ASP A 71 19.61 7.33 11.41
N ALA A 72 20.24 7.92 12.43
CA ALA A 72 20.09 7.50 13.82
C ALA A 72 18.65 7.50 14.35
N GLU A 73 17.78 8.35 13.79
CA GLU A 73 16.34 8.42 14.12
C GLU A 73 15.46 8.10 12.91
N GLY A 74 16.04 7.67 11.81
CA GLY A 74 15.33 7.54 10.53
C GLY A 74 14.26 6.45 10.49
N ASP A 75 14.41 5.41 11.29
CA ASP A 75 13.42 4.35 11.46
C ASP A 75 12.17 4.82 12.21
N LEU A 76 12.28 5.84 13.07
CA LEU A 76 11.17 6.42 13.82
C LEU A 76 10.40 7.50 13.04
N GLN A 77 10.95 7.99 11.92
CA GLN A 77 10.39 9.11 11.14
C GLN A 77 9.90 8.65 9.75
N PRO A 78 8.64 8.24 9.60
CA PRO A 78 8.05 8.05 8.28
C PRO A 78 7.94 9.41 7.59
N ARG A 79 8.51 9.53 6.39
CA ARG A 79 8.55 10.76 5.60
C ARG A 79 7.75 10.58 4.30
N PRO A 80 6.82 11.48 3.95
CA PRO A 80 6.15 11.44 2.67
C PRO A 80 7.04 12.01 1.56
N TYR A 81 6.97 11.44 0.35
CA TYR A 81 7.51 12.07 -0.83
C TYR A 81 6.77 13.37 -1.17
N ALA A 82 7.50 14.45 -1.42
CA ALA A 82 6.92 15.76 -1.66
C ALA A 82 6.12 15.85 -2.98
N HIS A 83 6.60 15.15 -4.02
CA HIS A 83 6.09 15.26 -5.39
C HIS A 83 5.57 13.93 -5.94
N SER A 84 5.24 12.97 -5.08
CA SER A 84 4.72 11.68 -5.48
C SER A 84 3.65 11.20 -4.50
N ARG A 85 2.53 10.71 -5.04
CA ARG A 85 1.41 10.21 -4.26
C ARG A 85 0.81 8.98 -4.91
N TRP A 86 0.11 8.19 -4.13
CA TRP A 86 -0.76 7.15 -4.65
C TRP A 86 -2.04 7.74 -5.27
N SER A 87 -2.67 7.00 -6.17
CA SER A 87 -3.95 7.35 -6.80
C SER A 87 -5.14 7.35 -5.83
N MET A 88 -5.01 6.58 -4.74
CA MET A 88 -5.97 6.48 -3.63
C MET A 88 -5.23 6.09 -2.35
N SER A 89 -5.93 5.94 -1.22
CA SER A 89 -5.26 5.54 0.02
C SER A 89 -4.66 4.13 -0.08
N VAL A 90 -3.54 3.91 0.60
CA VAL A 90 -2.81 2.62 0.56
C VAL A 90 -3.71 1.42 0.93
N PRO A 91 -4.56 1.49 1.98
CA PRO A 91 -5.50 0.40 2.28
C PRO A 91 -6.43 0.07 1.11
N GLN A 92 -6.93 1.08 0.37
CA GLN A 92 -7.80 0.86 -0.79
C GLN A 92 -7.07 0.19 -1.95
N LEU A 93 -5.81 0.60 -2.22
CA LEU A 93 -4.97 -0.05 -3.25
C LEU A 93 -4.70 -1.51 -2.92
N LEU A 94 -4.35 -1.80 -1.65
CA LEU A 94 -4.12 -3.16 -1.19
C LEU A 94 -5.40 -4.00 -1.22
N ASP A 95 -6.53 -3.43 -0.85
CA ASP A 95 -7.83 -4.09 -0.90
C ASP A 95 -8.16 -4.56 -2.32
N GLN A 96 -8.04 -3.68 -3.31
CA GLN A 96 -8.23 -4.02 -4.72
C GLN A 96 -7.26 -5.09 -5.20
N HIS A 97 -5.97 -4.94 -4.88
CA HIS A 97 -4.92 -5.85 -5.34
C HIS A 97 -5.09 -7.26 -4.75
N ILE A 98 -5.31 -7.36 -3.42
CA ILE A 98 -5.49 -8.62 -2.70
C ILE A 98 -6.80 -9.28 -3.13
N SER A 99 -7.91 -8.53 -3.19
CA SER A 99 -9.21 -9.05 -3.62
C SER A 99 -9.14 -9.70 -5.00
N ALA A 100 -8.56 -8.99 -5.97
CA ALA A 100 -8.40 -9.51 -7.33
C ALA A 100 -7.52 -10.76 -7.40
N ARG A 101 -6.44 -10.81 -6.60
CA ARG A 101 -5.55 -11.98 -6.54
C ARG A 101 -6.25 -13.18 -5.93
N LEU A 102 -6.98 -13.01 -4.83
CA LEU A 102 -7.71 -14.08 -4.15
C LEU A 102 -8.89 -14.58 -5.00
N ALA A 103 -9.54 -13.69 -5.76
CA ALA A 103 -10.64 -14.05 -6.66
C ALA A 103 -10.22 -15.05 -7.77
N ALA A 104 -8.93 -15.16 -8.06
CA ALA A 104 -8.41 -16.18 -8.98
C ALA A 104 -8.51 -17.61 -8.44
N SER A 105 -8.55 -17.79 -7.11
CA SER A 105 -8.52 -19.12 -6.46
C SER A 105 -9.82 -19.47 -5.74
N ARG A 106 -10.61 -18.49 -5.33
CA ARG A 106 -11.85 -18.66 -4.54
C ARG A 106 -12.89 -17.61 -4.81
N PRO A 107 -14.19 -17.86 -4.54
CA PRO A 107 -15.19 -16.81 -4.55
C PRO A 107 -14.88 -15.78 -3.44
N VAL A 108 -14.71 -14.51 -3.83
CA VAL A 108 -14.55 -13.38 -2.89
C VAL A 108 -15.85 -12.59 -2.88
N LEU A 109 -16.46 -12.48 -1.69
CA LEU A 109 -17.71 -11.78 -1.46
C LEU A 109 -17.42 -10.46 -0.73
N ASP A 110 -18.21 -9.43 -1.02
CA ASP A 110 -18.19 -8.21 -0.21
C ASP A 110 -18.69 -8.53 1.20
N ALA A 111 -17.96 -8.09 2.21
CA ALA A 111 -18.33 -8.29 3.61
C ALA A 111 -19.65 -7.60 4.01
N ALA A 112 -20.08 -6.61 3.23
CA ALA A 112 -21.37 -5.93 3.41
C ALA A 112 -22.54 -6.68 2.73
N GLY A 113 -22.30 -7.80 2.05
CA GLY A 113 -23.33 -8.57 1.34
C GLY A 113 -24.18 -9.44 2.27
N ASP A 114 -25.40 -9.74 1.85
CA ASP A 114 -26.39 -10.51 2.62
C ASP A 114 -26.09 -12.03 2.68
N ARG A 115 -25.06 -12.52 1.98
CA ARG A 115 -24.73 -13.94 1.94
C ARG A 115 -23.55 -14.24 2.86
N PRO A 116 -23.73 -15.14 3.84
CA PRO A 116 -22.63 -15.60 4.67
C PRO A 116 -21.62 -16.38 3.80
N ALA A 117 -20.34 -16.01 3.90
CA ALA A 117 -19.23 -16.77 3.35
C ALA A 117 -18.85 -17.93 4.28
N ASP A 118 -18.01 -18.86 3.82
CA ASP A 118 -17.46 -19.91 4.67
C ASP A 118 -16.40 -19.35 5.62
N LEU A 119 -15.61 -18.39 5.12
CA LEU A 119 -14.52 -17.73 5.83
C LEU A 119 -14.73 -16.20 5.83
N ASP A 120 -14.30 -15.55 6.90
CA ASP A 120 -14.30 -14.09 7.06
C ASP A 120 -12.87 -13.62 7.34
N LEU A 121 -12.29 -12.86 6.41
CA LEU A 121 -10.92 -12.36 6.48
C LEU A 121 -10.88 -10.87 6.80
N ARG A 122 -10.16 -10.52 7.85
CA ARG A 122 -9.89 -9.13 8.25
C ARG A 122 -8.41 -8.85 8.18
N LEU A 123 -8.06 -7.78 7.48
CA LEU A 123 -6.69 -7.36 7.27
C LEU A 123 -6.43 -6.02 7.97
N THR A 124 -5.26 -5.92 8.62
CA THR A 124 -4.77 -4.67 9.21
C THR A 124 -3.39 -4.37 8.66
N LEU A 125 -3.26 -3.22 8.01
CA LEU A 125 -1.98 -2.72 7.51
C LEU A 125 -1.16 -2.17 8.66
N GLU A 126 0.06 -2.67 8.83
CA GLU A 126 1.00 -2.25 9.87
C GLU A 126 2.18 -1.45 9.31
N GLU A 127 2.56 -1.70 8.04
CA GLU A 127 3.64 -0.99 7.36
C GLU A 127 3.39 -1.00 5.84
N CYS A 128 3.66 0.14 5.20
CA CYS A 128 3.79 0.26 3.74
C CYS A 128 4.71 1.44 3.45
N ALA A 129 6.00 1.18 3.31
CA ALA A 129 7.00 2.22 3.12
C ALA A 129 8.22 1.70 2.36
N GLN A 130 8.94 2.62 1.71
CA GLN A 130 10.26 2.36 1.16
C GLN A 130 11.30 2.57 2.26
N HIS A 131 12.09 1.54 2.56
CA HIS A 131 13.15 1.56 3.56
C HIS A 131 14.50 1.74 2.89
N PHE A 132 15.21 2.82 3.20
CA PHE A 132 16.56 3.09 2.74
C PHE A 132 17.57 2.55 3.73
N SER A 133 18.36 1.57 3.33
CA SER A 133 19.50 1.07 4.10
C SER A 133 20.78 1.90 3.87
N SER A 134 20.86 2.64 2.75
CA SER A 134 21.83 3.67 2.42
C SER A 134 21.20 4.66 1.45
N PRO A 135 21.83 5.80 1.13
CA PRO A 135 21.30 6.73 0.12
C PRO A 135 21.06 6.09 -1.25
N GLU A 136 21.80 5.05 -1.62
CA GLU A 136 21.73 4.37 -2.92
C GLU A 136 20.91 3.06 -2.89
N LYS A 137 20.59 2.54 -1.70
CA LYS A 137 19.94 1.23 -1.55
C LYS A 137 18.66 1.33 -0.74
N SER A 138 17.58 0.86 -1.32
CA SER A 138 16.28 0.81 -0.64
C SER A 138 15.47 -0.43 -1.03
N ALA A 139 14.43 -0.70 -0.25
CA ALA A 139 13.46 -1.77 -0.50
C ALA A 139 12.04 -1.31 -0.16
N GLY A 140 11.06 -1.73 -0.92
CA GLY A 140 9.65 -1.57 -0.57
C GLY A 140 9.24 -2.64 0.44
N VAL A 141 8.67 -2.23 1.57
CA VAL A 141 8.30 -3.14 2.67
C VAL A 141 6.81 -2.99 2.95
N ILE A 142 6.10 -4.14 3.02
CA ILE A 142 4.71 -4.22 3.46
C ILE A 142 4.60 -5.21 4.60
N ARG A 143 3.87 -4.84 5.66
CA ARG A 143 3.49 -5.74 6.76
C ARG A 143 1.99 -5.65 6.98
N LEU A 144 1.36 -6.83 7.02
CA LEU A 144 -0.06 -7.00 7.25
C LEU A 144 -0.29 -8.02 8.36
N ARG A 145 -1.29 -7.76 9.20
CA ARG A 145 -1.88 -8.76 10.08
C ARG A 145 -3.19 -9.24 9.49
N ALA A 146 -3.32 -10.56 9.34
CA ALA A 146 -4.56 -11.21 8.93
C ALA A 146 -5.20 -11.94 10.11
N THR A 147 -6.51 -11.79 10.25
CA THR A 147 -7.34 -12.51 11.22
C THR A 147 -8.47 -13.20 10.47
N LEU A 148 -8.54 -14.53 10.59
CA LEU A 148 -9.49 -15.39 9.92
C LEU A 148 -10.53 -15.91 10.90
N PHE A 149 -11.79 -15.72 10.56
CA PHE A 149 -12.92 -16.24 11.32
C PHE A 149 -13.73 -17.21 10.48
N ASN A 150 -14.47 -18.07 11.14
CA ASN A 150 -15.54 -18.83 10.50
C ASN A 150 -16.69 -17.88 10.17
N GLY A 151 -17.10 -17.85 8.92
CA GLY A 151 -18.11 -16.88 8.44
C GLY A 151 -19.52 -17.13 8.97
N GLN A 152 -19.82 -18.36 9.44
CA GLN A 152 -21.14 -18.72 9.99
C GLN A 152 -21.20 -18.49 11.51
N THR A 153 -20.18 -18.88 12.24
CA THR A 153 -20.16 -18.85 13.70
C THR A 153 -19.42 -17.66 14.28
N HIS A 154 -18.71 -16.89 13.44
CA HIS A 154 -17.85 -15.78 13.81
C HIS A 154 -16.74 -16.15 14.83
N ARG A 155 -16.42 -17.44 14.96
CA ARG A 155 -15.34 -17.90 15.84
C ARG A 155 -14.00 -17.69 15.14
N LEU A 156 -13.00 -17.25 15.90
CA LEU A 156 -11.62 -17.13 15.44
C LEU A 156 -11.10 -18.51 15.01
N ILE A 157 -10.58 -18.57 13.78
CA ILE A 157 -9.90 -19.76 13.25
C ILE A 157 -8.38 -19.58 13.44
N ALA A 158 -7.82 -18.50 12.92
CA ALA A 158 -6.37 -18.26 12.96
C ALA A 158 -6.05 -16.76 12.83
N GLN A 159 -4.83 -16.41 13.27
CA GLN A 159 -4.25 -15.10 13.06
C GLN A 159 -2.80 -15.26 12.63
N ARG A 160 -2.33 -14.44 11.69
CA ARG A 160 -0.96 -14.47 11.19
C ARG A 160 -0.50 -13.10 10.73
N ASN A 161 0.78 -12.79 10.96
CA ASN A 161 1.46 -11.63 10.40
C ASN A 161 2.16 -12.02 9.09
N PHE A 162 2.02 -11.19 8.09
CA PHE A 162 2.64 -11.33 6.78
C PHE A 162 3.58 -10.17 6.54
N SER A 163 4.72 -10.45 5.94
CA SER A 163 5.70 -9.44 5.59
C SER A 163 6.32 -9.77 4.24
N ALA A 164 6.48 -8.78 3.40
CA ALA A 164 7.20 -8.88 2.15
C ALA A 164 8.13 -7.67 1.97
N SER A 165 9.28 -7.91 1.34
CA SER A 165 10.27 -6.88 1.07
C SER A 165 10.89 -7.13 -0.30
N HIS A 166 10.89 -6.11 -1.16
CA HIS A 166 11.53 -6.16 -2.48
C HIS A 166 12.55 -5.04 -2.64
N PRO A 167 13.72 -5.29 -3.21
CA PRO A 167 14.68 -4.25 -3.51
C PRO A 167 14.10 -3.27 -4.53
N ALA A 168 14.28 -1.97 -4.29
CA ALA A 168 13.88 -0.94 -5.25
C ALA A 168 14.96 -0.85 -6.35
N PRO A 169 14.56 -0.82 -7.64
CA PRO A 169 15.52 -0.71 -8.74
C PRO A 169 16.24 0.64 -8.77
N THR A 170 15.60 1.69 -8.23
CA THR A 170 16.18 3.03 -8.07
C THR A 170 15.87 3.58 -6.69
N PRO A 171 16.76 4.43 -6.10
CA PRO A 171 16.57 4.98 -4.76
C PRO A 171 15.68 6.25 -4.79
N ASP A 172 14.52 6.14 -5.41
CA ASP A 172 13.55 7.23 -5.56
C ASP A 172 12.10 6.73 -5.43
N ALA A 173 11.12 7.62 -5.57
CA ALA A 173 9.71 7.25 -5.47
C ALA A 173 9.29 6.22 -6.53
N ALA A 174 9.82 6.30 -7.75
CA ALA A 174 9.48 5.37 -8.82
C ALA A 174 9.94 3.95 -8.52
N GLY A 175 11.20 3.81 -8.06
CA GLY A 175 11.74 2.53 -7.61
C GLY A 175 11.02 2.00 -6.38
N GLY A 176 10.67 2.87 -5.44
CA GLY A 176 9.87 2.52 -4.26
C GLY A 176 8.50 1.97 -4.61
N VAL A 177 7.80 2.61 -5.55
CA VAL A 177 6.50 2.14 -6.07
C VAL A 177 6.61 0.75 -6.70
N GLN A 178 7.63 0.51 -7.53
CA GLN A 178 7.84 -0.81 -8.14
C GLN A 178 8.09 -1.89 -7.09
N ALA A 179 8.92 -1.59 -6.08
CA ALA A 179 9.21 -2.51 -4.99
C ALA A 179 7.99 -2.79 -4.11
N LEU A 180 7.20 -1.77 -3.77
CA LEU A 180 5.98 -1.91 -2.99
C LEU A 180 4.90 -2.70 -3.75
N ARG A 181 4.77 -2.49 -5.08
CA ARG A 181 3.89 -3.29 -5.92
C ARG A 181 4.27 -4.77 -5.91
N ALA A 182 5.56 -5.08 -6.03
CA ALA A 182 6.05 -6.46 -5.96
C ALA A 182 5.78 -7.07 -4.57
N ALA A 183 6.04 -6.32 -3.49
CA ALA A 183 5.74 -6.75 -2.13
C ALA A 183 4.23 -7.00 -1.93
N ALA A 184 3.35 -6.20 -2.51
CA ALA A 184 1.90 -6.42 -2.46
C ALA A 184 1.49 -7.72 -3.15
N GLY A 185 2.13 -8.06 -4.28
CA GLY A 185 1.94 -9.34 -4.95
C GLY A 185 2.31 -10.52 -4.07
N ASP A 186 3.50 -10.48 -3.46
CA ASP A 186 3.95 -11.54 -2.55
C ASP A 186 3.04 -11.70 -1.31
N ILE A 187 2.56 -10.59 -0.75
CA ILE A 187 1.60 -10.63 0.36
C ILE A 187 0.32 -11.34 -0.07
N ALA A 188 -0.20 -11.03 -1.25
CA ALA A 188 -1.42 -11.65 -1.76
C ALA A 188 -1.23 -13.16 -2.02
N ASP A 189 -0.07 -13.57 -2.54
CA ASP A 189 0.28 -14.97 -2.74
C ASP A 189 0.44 -15.74 -1.42
N GLN A 190 1.09 -15.13 -0.42
CA GLN A 190 1.22 -15.69 0.92
C GLN A 190 -0.15 -15.84 1.60
N LEU A 191 -1.04 -14.88 1.44
CA LEU A 191 -2.41 -14.94 1.96
C LEU A 191 -3.19 -16.07 1.31
N ASP A 192 -3.13 -16.21 -0.03
CA ASP A 192 -3.80 -17.31 -0.74
C ASP A 192 -3.30 -18.67 -0.28
N ALA A 193 -1.98 -18.86 -0.17
CA ALA A 193 -1.39 -20.09 0.31
C ALA A 193 -1.80 -20.42 1.76
N TRP A 194 -1.91 -19.41 2.61
CA TRP A 194 -2.36 -19.58 4.00
C TRP A 194 -3.85 -19.92 4.07
N LEU A 195 -4.69 -19.27 3.29
CA LEU A 195 -6.13 -19.55 3.26
C LEU A 195 -6.44 -20.96 2.79
N ARG A 196 -5.68 -21.50 1.83
CA ARG A 196 -5.84 -22.91 1.38
C ARG A 196 -5.63 -23.93 2.50
N GLN A 197 -4.84 -23.62 3.52
CA GLN A 197 -4.64 -24.47 4.69
C GLN A 197 -5.88 -24.55 5.60
N HIS A 198 -6.81 -23.59 5.41
CA HIS A 198 -8.04 -23.48 6.18
C HIS A 198 -9.30 -23.74 5.34
N ASP A 199 -9.13 -24.12 4.07
CA ASP A 199 -10.24 -24.61 3.27
C ASP A 199 -10.68 -25.96 3.85
N THR A 200 -11.77 -25.97 4.60
CA THR A 200 -12.36 -27.23 5.06
C THR A 200 -12.89 -27.96 3.81
N PRO A 201 -12.55 -29.25 3.59
CA PRO A 201 -13.21 -30.01 2.54
C PRO A 201 -14.72 -29.90 2.75
N LYS A 202 -15.47 -29.48 1.71
CA LYS A 202 -16.94 -29.59 1.73
C LYS A 202 -17.23 -31.03 2.15
N ALA A 203 -17.67 -31.18 3.41
CA ALA A 203 -18.24 -32.46 3.84
C ALA A 203 -19.32 -32.76 2.80
N GLU A 204 -19.14 -33.86 2.10
CA GLU A 204 -20.10 -34.43 1.17
C GLU A 204 -21.44 -34.41 1.91
N GLN A 205 -22.37 -33.57 1.45
CA GLN A 205 -23.74 -33.59 1.97
C GLN A 205 -24.30 -34.94 1.58
N VAL A 206 -24.09 -35.89 2.48
CA VAL A 206 -24.74 -37.22 2.43
C VAL A 206 -26.23 -36.93 2.52
N LYS A 207 -26.88 -37.37 1.52
CA LYS A 207 -28.28 -37.40 1.16
C LYS A 207 -29.17 -38.03 2.26
#